data_ed6ff4f202bd5aa6e270120e46598cf2
#
_entry.id   ed6ff4f202bd5aa6e270120e46598cf2
#
_cell.length_a   1.000
_cell.length_b   1.000
_cell.length_c   1.000
_cell.angle_alpha   90.00
_cell.angle_beta   90.00
_cell.angle_gamma   90.00
#
_symmetry.space_group_name_H-M   'P 1'
#
loop_
_entity.id
_entity.type
_entity.pdbx_description
1 polymer ?
#
loop_
_entity_poly.entity_id
_entity_poly.type
_entity_poly.pdbx_seq_one_letter_code
_entity_poly.pdbx_strand_id
1 'polypeptide(L)'
;MKKQKKKKKRWQEYTEELYKKDLHDPDNHDGVITRLEPDILECEVKWALGSITTNKASGGDGIPVELFQILKDDAVKVLHSICQQVWKTQQWPQDWKKSVFIPIPKKGNAKECSNYCTVVLISHASKVVLKILQARLQQYVNSELPDVQAGFRKGRGTRNQIANIYWIIEKAREFQENIYLCFIDYACFIDYLTVWITINCGKF
;
A
#
# COMPACT_ATOMS: atom_id res chain seq x y z
N MET A 1 -21.16 -20.97 18.21
CA MET A 1 -19.68 -21.16 18.10
C MET A 1 -19.23 -21.90 16.83
N LYS A 2 -19.76 -23.09 16.46
CA LYS A 2 -19.30 -23.86 15.26
C LYS A 2 -19.46 -23.11 13.94
N LYS A 3 -20.56 -22.36 13.72
CA LYS A 3 -20.82 -21.57 12.49
C LYS A 3 -19.81 -20.43 12.30
N GLN A 4 -19.40 -19.77 13.37
CA GLN A 4 -18.45 -18.66 13.34
C GLN A 4 -17.02 -19.14 13.04
N LYS A 5 -16.61 -20.29 13.62
CA LYS A 5 -15.31 -20.92 13.33
C LYS A 5 -15.22 -21.34 11.84
N LYS A 6 -16.31 -21.90 11.27
CA LYS A 6 -16.36 -22.29 9.86
C LYS A 6 -16.27 -21.08 8.91
N LYS A 7 -16.92 -19.95 9.28
CA LYS A 7 -16.84 -18.70 8.52
C LYS A 7 -15.42 -18.12 8.53
N LYS A 8 -14.77 -18.07 9.70
CA LYS A 8 -13.40 -17.59 9.87
C LYS A 8 -12.40 -18.44 9.06
N LYS A 9 -12.52 -19.77 9.10
CA LYS A 9 -11.66 -20.68 8.33
C LYS A 9 -11.79 -20.46 6.82
N ARG A 10 -13.01 -20.29 6.30
CA ARG A 10 -13.25 -20.01 4.89
C ARG A 10 -12.64 -18.69 4.43
N TRP A 11 -12.68 -17.64 5.27
CA TRP A 11 -12.02 -16.38 4.98
C TRP A 11 -10.50 -16.50 4.97
N GLN A 12 -9.96 -17.26 5.91
CA GLN A 12 -8.53 -17.53 5.96
C GLN A 12 -8.07 -18.27 4.69
N GLU A 13 -8.74 -19.34 4.32
CA GLU A 13 -8.43 -20.11 3.09
C GLU A 13 -8.51 -19.23 1.84
N TYR A 14 -9.54 -18.38 1.73
CA TYR A 14 -9.69 -17.47 0.59
C TYR A 14 -8.56 -16.42 0.53
N THR A 15 -8.21 -15.81 1.66
CA THR A 15 -7.11 -14.83 1.68
C THR A 15 -5.76 -15.49 1.40
N GLU A 16 -5.50 -16.66 1.97
CA GLU A 16 -4.28 -17.40 1.69
C GLU A 16 -4.16 -17.79 0.21
N GLU A 17 -5.25 -18.23 -0.42
CA GLU A 17 -5.26 -18.55 -1.84
C GLU A 17 -5.07 -17.30 -2.72
N LEU A 18 -5.73 -16.19 -2.38
CA LEU A 18 -5.65 -14.94 -3.11
C LEU A 18 -4.22 -14.38 -3.14
N TYR A 19 -3.51 -14.48 -2.01
CA TYR A 19 -2.17 -13.89 -1.86
C TYR A 19 -1.00 -14.88 -2.05
N LYS A 20 -1.27 -16.19 -2.14
CA LYS A 20 -0.24 -17.20 -2.47
C LYS A 20 0.09 -17.27 -3.95
N LYS A 21 -0.81 -16.86 -4.82
CA LYS A 21 -0.71 -17.11 -6.27
C LYS A 21 0.48 -16.44 -6.96
N ASP A 22 1.09 -15.42 -6.35
CA ASP A 22 2.13 -14.62 -6.99
C ASP A 22 3.42 -14.46 -6.17
N LEU A 23 3.69 -15.39 -5.25
CA LEU A 23 5.02 -15.52 -4.66
C LEU A 23 5.99 -16.13 -5.68
N HIS A 24 6.10 -15.53 -6.86
CA HIS A 24 7.32 -15.67 -7.64
C HIS A 24 8.42 -15.02 -6.83
N ASP A 25 9.36 -15.83 -6.42
CA ASP A 25 10.52 -15.45 -5.65
C ASP A 25 11.30 -14.36 -6.43
N PRO A 26 11.36 -13.13 -5.95
CA PRO A 26 12.16 -12.09 -6.59
C PRO A 26 13.66 -12.24 -6.26
N ASP A 27 14.07 -13.34 -5.64
CA ASP A 27 15.44 -13.60 -5.15
C ASP A 27 16.49 -13.79 -6.25
N ASN A 28 16.17 -13.43 -7.51
CA ASN A 28 17.17 -13.47 -8.58
C ASN A 28 17.63 -12.08 -9.01
N HIS A 29 17.66 -11.12 -8.11
CA HIS A 29 18.42 -9.88 -8.28
C HIS A 29 19.75 -10.00 -7.51
N ASP A 30 20.78 -10.50 -8.18
CA ASP A 30 22.21 -10.31 -7.83
C ASP A 30 22.61 -8.81 -7.92
N GLY A 31 21.70 -7.94 -7.51
CA GLY A 31 21.95 -6.51 -7.38
C GLY A 31 22.73 -6.26 -6.11
N VAL A 32 24.00 -5.96 -6.23
CA VAL A 32 24.77 -5.32 -5.17
C VAL A 32 23.99 -4.05 -4.75
N ILE A 33 23.25 -4.16 -3.65
CA ILE A 33 22.60 -3.00 -3.02
C ILE A 33 23.73 -2.13 -2.47
N THR A 34 24.23 -1.24 -3.30
CA THR A 34 25.05 -0.15 -2.82
C THR A 34 24.18 0.71 -1.91
N ARG A 35 24.57 0.86 -0.65
CA ARG A 35 23.90 1.74 0.32
C ARG A 35 24.04 3.19 -0.16
N LEU A 36 23.20 3.60 -1.08
CA LEU A 36 23.18 4.98 -1.60
C LEU A 36 22.19 5.86 -0.82
N GLU A 37 21.30 5.26 -0.04
CA GLU A 37 20.28 6.00 0.70
C GLU A 37 20.76 6.35 2.12
N PRO A 38 20.62 7.62 2.54
CA PRO A 38 21.02 8.07 3.88
C PRO A 38 20.16 7.41 4.97
N ASP A 39 20.71 7.37 6.18
CA ASP A 39 19.98 6.93 7.36
C ASP A 39 18.67 7.71 7.53
N ILE A 40 17.67 7.09 8.17
CA ILE A 40 16.40 7.75 8.48
C ILE A 40 16.65 8.86 9.51
N LEU A 41 16.17 10.06 9.21
CA LEU A 41 16.33 11.22 10.07
C LEU A 41 15.12 11.40 11.00
N GLU A 42 15.35 11.99 12.17
CA GLU A 42 14.29 12.29 13.14
C GLU A 42 13.20 13.21 12.56
N CYS A 43 13.60 14.17 11.72
CA CYS A 43 12.65 15.08 11.04
C CYS A 43 11.73 14.35 10.06
N GLU A 44 12.18 13.28 9.40
CA GLU A 44 11.35 12.43 8.55
C GLU A 44 10.31 11.68 9.36
N VAL A 45 10.71 11.14 10.53
CA VAL A 45 9.80 10.47 11.46
C VAL A 45 8.73 11.43 11.98
N LYS A 46 9.15 12.64 12.39
CA LYS A 46 8.24 13.70 12.84
C LYS A 46 7.24 14.10 11.75
N TRP A 47 7.71 14.31 10.53
CA TRP A 47 6.88 14.59 9.37
C TRP A 47 5.91 13.45 9.06
N ALA A 48 6.40 12.21 9.00
CA ALA A 48 5.59 11.05 8.71
C ALA A 48 4.49 10.84 9.75
N LEU A 49 4.84 10.95 11.04
CA LEU A 49 3.88 10.85 12.14
C LEU A 49 2.80 11.93 12.05
N GLY A 50 3.17 13.18 11.79
CA GLY A 50 2.24 14.30 11.61
C GLY A 50 1.32 14.15 10.39
N SER A 51 1.74 13.36 9.40
CA SER A 51 0.95 13.09 8.18
C SER A 51 -0.09 11.98 8.34
N ILE A 52 -0.05 11.21 9.43
CA ILE A 52 -1.04 10.17 9.71
C ILE A 52 -2.31 10.81 10.27
N THR A 53 -3.44 10.55 9.62
CA THR A 53 -4.74 11.09 10.03
C THR A 53 -5.23 10.42 11.31
N THR A 54 -5.82 11.21 12.19
CA THR A 54 -6.48 10.78 13.42
C THR A 54 -7.83 10.10 13.17
N ASN A 55 -8.43 9.56 14.22
CA ASN A 55 -9.73 8.88 14.17
C ASN A 55 -9.78 7.71 13.17
N LYS A 56 -8.65 6.99 13.02
CA LYS A 56 -8.56 5.78 12.23
C LYS A 56 -8.36 4.55 13.11
N ALA A 57 -8.92 3.44 12.67
CA ALA A 57 -8.76 2.17 13.37
C ALA A 57 -7.27 1.80 13.51
N SER A 58 -6.89 1.35 14.69
CA SER A 58 -5.56 0.83 14.99
C SER A 58 -5.31 -0.50 14.27
N GLY A 59 -4.05 -0.85 14.11
CA GLY A 59 -3.63 -2.16 13.63
C GLY A 59 -3.83 -3.28 14.66
N GLY A 60 -3.16 -4.40 14.43
CA GLY A 60 -3.23 -5.56 15.32
C GLY A 60 -2.62 -5.34 16.72
N ASP A 61 -1.83 -4.29 16.88
CA ASP A 61 -1.24 -3.85 18.16
C ASP A 61 -2.22 -3.06 19.04
N GLY A 62 -3.36 -2.63 18.51
CA GLY A 62 -4.36 -1.86 19.23
C GLY A 62 -3.93 -0.43 19.58
N ILE A 63 -2.78 0.06 19.12
CA ILE A 63 -2.24 1.38 19.46
C ILE A 63 -2.85 2.44 18.52
N PRO A 64 -3.66 3.39 19.04
CA PRO A 64 -4.20 4.47 18.24
C PRO A 64 -3.13 5.52 17.93
N VAL A 65 -3.27 6.22 16.80
CA VAL A 65 -2.31 7.27 16.40
C VAL A 65 -2.29 8.44 17.39
N GLU A 66 -3.39 8.72 18.04
CA GLU A 66 -3.55 9.77 19.05
C GLU A 66 -2.57 9.61 20.20
N LEU A 67 -2.22 8.36 20.57
CA LEU A 67 -1.23 8.11 21.62
C LEU A 67 0.14 8.69 21.25
N PHE A 68 0.57 8.52 20.00
CA PHE A 68 1.83 9.10 19.52
C PHE A 68 1.79 10.63 19.50
N GLN A 69 0.63 11.22 19.23
CA GLN A 69 0.46 12.68 19.26
C GLN A 69 0.50 13.26 20.69
N ILE A 70 0.02 12.50 21.67
CA ILE A 70 0.10 12.89 23.10
C ILE A 70 1.55 12.85 23.58
N LEU A 71 2.30 11.80 23.21
CA LEU A 71 3.70 11.61 23.60
C LEU A 71 4.69 12.53 22.85
N LYS A 72 4.24 13.17 21.76
CA LYS A 72 5.03 14.15 20.98
C LYS A 72 6.47 13.72 20.69
N ASP A 73 7.44 14.49 21.20
CA ASP A 73 8.86 14.29 20.91
C ASP A 73 9.42 12.97 21.48
N ASP A 74 8.86 12.44 22.56
CA ASP A 74 9.27 11.14 23.11
C ASP A 74 8.85 10.00 22.18
N ALA A 75 7.64 10.08 21.62
CA ALA A 75 7.21 9.13 20.59
C ALA A 75 8.10 9.19 19.35
N VAL A 76 8.48 10.39 18.90
CA VAL A 76 9.39 10.57 17.76
C VAL A 76 10.75 9.93 18.00
N LYS A 77 11.35 10.12 19.17
CA LYS A 77 12.65 9.51 19.52
C LYS A 77 12.60 7.98 19.51
N VAL A 78 11.57 7.40 20.14
CA VAL A 78 11.38 5.94 20.17
C VAL A 78 11.17 5.39 18.77
N LEU A 79 10.26 6.00 18.00
CA LEU A 79 9.99 5.58 16.62
C LEU A 79 11.24 5.74 15.73
N HIS A 80 12.00 6.83 15.90
CA HIS A 80 13.23 7.05 15.15
C HIS A 80 14.25 5.94 15.42
N SER A 81 14.46 5.55 16.69
CA SER A 81 15.34 4.44 17.03
C SER A 81 14.92 3.13 16.37
N ILE A 82 13.61 2.82 16.41
CA ILE A 82 13.07 1.62 15.75
C ILE A 82 13.24 1.71 14.22
N CYS A 83 12.91 2.85 13.62
CA CYS A 83 13.05 3.05 12.18
C CYS A 83 14.51 2.87 11.73
N GLN A 84 15.49 3.43 12.47
CA GLN A 84 16.91 3.24 12.20
C GLN A 84 17.33 1.78 12.33
N GLN A 85 16.83 1.07 13.35
CA GLN A 85 17.11 -0.35 13.51
C GLN A 85 16.56 -1.15 12.33
N VAL A 86 15.29 -0.92 11.92
CA VAL A 86 14.68 -1.56 10.75
C VAL A 86 15.50 -1.26 9.49
N TRP A 87 15.94 0.00 9.31
CA TRP A 87 16.75 0.43 8.16
C TRP A 87 18.09 -0.29 8.08
N LYS A 88 18.80 -0.41 9.22
CA LYS A 88 20.14 -1.03 9.30
C LYS A 88 20.10 -2.55 9.22
N THR A 89 19.10 -3.17 9.87
CA THR A 89 19.04 -4.64 9.99
C THR A 89 18.15 -5.28 8.91
N GLN A 90 17.34 -4.47 8.23
CA GLN A 90 16.30 -4.95 7.29
C GLN A 90 15.30 -5.91 7.92
N GLN A 91 15.21 -5.89 9.25
CA GLN A 91 14.30 -6.75 10.01
C GLN A 91 13.17 -5.94 10.63
N TRP A 92 11.95 -6.31 10.28
CA TRP A 92 10.74 -5.72 10.85
C TRP A 92 10.38 -6.35 12.18
N PRO A 93 9.91 -5.57 13.16
CA PRO A 93 9.33 -6.12 14.39
C PRO A 93 8.20 -7.11 14.07
N GLN A 94 8.14 -8.21 14.84
CA GLN A 94 7.16 -9.29 14.56
C GLN A 94 5.71 -8.81 14.62
N ASP A 95 5.41 -7.85 15.50
CA ASP A 95 4.05 -7.32 15.61
C ASP A 95 3.68 -6.40 14.43
N TRP A 96 4.65 -5.80 13.74
CA TRP A 96 4.42 -5.00 12.55
C TRP A 96 4.14 -5.84 11.31
N LYS A 97 4.56 -7.10 11.31
CA LYS A 97 4.26 -8.09 10.26
C LYS A 97 2.82 -8.61 10.33
N LYS A 98 2.11 -8.34 11.43
CA LYS A 98 0.72 -8.79 11.60
C LYS A 98 -0.24 -7.74 11.07
N SER A 99 -1.13 -8.15 10.18
CA SER A 99 -2.18 -7.31 9.62
C SER A 99 -3.56 -7.84 10.01
N VAL A 100 -4.51 -6.93 10.18
CA VAL A 100 -5.92 -7.28 10.43
C VAL A 100 -6.70 -7.04 9.14
N PHE A 101 -7.30 -8.10 8.59
CA PHE A 101 -8.13 -8.04 7.40
C PHE A 101 -9.59 -7.81 7.74
N ILE A 102 -10.18 -6.75 7.23
CA ILE A 102 -11.59 -6.42 7.40
C ILE A 102 -12.29 -6.55 6.05
N PRO A 103 -13.17 -7.57 5.87
CA PRO A 103 -13.93 -7.71 4.63
C PRO A 103 -15.09 -6.72 4.59
N ILE A 104 -15.11 -5.88 3.55
CA ILE A 104 -16.19 -4.92 3.26
C ILE A 104 -17.04 -5.48 2.12
N PRO A 105 -18.36 -5.65 2.29
CA PRO A 105 -19.21 -6.18 1.24
C PRO A 105 -19.30 -5.21 0.06
N LYS A 106 -19.13 -5.74 -1.16
CA LYS A 106 -19.49 -5.07 -2.41
C LYS A 106 -20.99 -5.30 -2.70
N LYS A 107 -21.51 -4.62 -3.71
CA LYS A 107 -22.87 -4.92 -4.22
C LYS A 107 -22.87 -6.34 -4.79
N GLY A 108 -23.79 -7.18 -4.36
CA GLY A 108 -23.93 -8.55 -4.86
C GLY A 108 -24.23 -9.58 -3.78
N ASN A 109 -23.95 -10.85 -4.07
CA ASN A 109 -24.23 -11.96 -3.16
C ASN A 109 -23.25 -11.97 -1.98
N ALA A 110 -23.72 -11.64 -0.78
CA ALA A 110 -22.92 -11.63 0.45
C ALA A 110 -22.41 -13.03 0.90
N LYS A 111 -22.78 -14.10 0.20
CA LYS A 111 -22.32 -15.46 0.50
C LYS A 111 -20.97 -15.78 -0.13
N GLU A 112 -20.54 -15.01 -1.12
CA GLU A 112 -19.31 -15.22 -1.87
C GLU A 112 -18.19 -14.30 -1.35
N CYS A 113 -17.01 -14.84 -1.07
CA CYS A 113 -15.87 -14.04 -0.59
C CYS A 113 -15.36 -13.06 -1.67
N SER A 114 -15.49 -13.40 -2.94
CA SER A 114 -15.15 -12.54 -4.09
C SER A 114 -15.95 -11.24 -4.15
N ASN A 115 -17.16 -11.22 -3.53
CA ASN A 115 -18.01 -10.04 -3.44
C ASN A 115 -17.64 -9.11 -2.26
N TYR A 116 -16.45 -9.27 -1.72
CA TYR A 116 -15.93 -8.39 -0.68
C TYR A 116 -14.62 -7.73 -1.15
N CYS A 117 -14.39 -6.52 -0.70
CA CYS A 117 -13.10 -5.86 -0.75
C CYS A 117 -12.49 -5.95 0.65
N THR A 118 -11.24 -6.38 0.76
CA THR A 118 -10.55 -6.44 2.05
C THR A 118 -9.83 -5.14 2.34
N VAL A 119 -10.08 -4.56 3.50
CA VAL A 119 -9.27 -3.47 4.03
C VAL A 119 -8.25 -4.06 5.01
N VAL A 120 -6.99 -3.72 4.81
CA VAL A 120 -5.89 -4.19 5.64
C VAL A 120 -5.53 -3.12 6.66
N LEU A 121 -5.62 -3.44 7.94
CA LEU A 121 -5.17 -2.57 9.02
C LEU A 121 -3.79 -3.03 9.49
N ILE A 122 -2.83 -2.14 9.40
CA ILE A 122 -1.46 -2.30 9.90
C ILE A 122 -1.22 -1.32 11.05
N SER A 123 -0.18 -1.57 11.87
CA SER A 123 0.18 -0.69 12.99
C SER A 123 0.46 0.73 12.51
N HIS A 124 0.11 1.73 13.34
CA HIS A 124 0.44 3.12 13.00
C HIS A 124 1.94 3.38 13.02
N ALA A 125 2.69 2.68 13.86
CA ALA A 125 4.14 2.74 13.88
C ALA A 125 4.76 2.23 12.57
N SER A 126 4.28 1.11 12.01
CA SER A 126 4.76 0.62 10.70
C SER A 126 4.39 1.58 9.56
N LYS A 127 3.25 2.27 9.65
CA LYS A 127 2.88 3.30 8.66
C LYS A 127 3.86 4.46 8.60
N VAL A 128 4.53 4.79 9.72
CA VAL A 128 5.57 5.85 9.74
C VAL A 128 6.71 5.47 8.79
N VAL A 129 7.26 4.25 8.92
CA VAL A 129 8.33 3.77 8.02
C VAL A 129 7.86 3.75 6.57
N LEU A 130 6.66 3.20 6.30
CA LEU A 130 6.13 3.14 4.95
C LEU A 130 5.94 4.52 4.32
N LYS A 131 5.57 5.53 5.10
CA LYS A 131 5.46 6.91 4.62
C LYS A 131 6.82 7.54 4.29
N ILE A 132 7.84 7.26 5.09
CA ILE A 132 9.21 7.70 4.80
C ILE A 132 9.69 7.07 3.50
N LEU A 133 9.54 5.74 3.36
CA LEU A 133 9.88 5.03 2.14
C LEU A 133 9.11 5.56 0.93
N GLN A 134 7.81 5.77 1.07
CA GLN A 134 6.97 6.35 0.01
C GLN A 134 7.50 7.71 -0.42
N ALA A 135 7.85 8.59 0.52
CA ALA A 135 8.35 9.93 0.20
C ALA A 135 9.69 9.89 -0.54
N ARG A 136 10.61 9.01 -0.12
CA ARG A 136 11.91 8.80 -0.77
C ARG A 136 11.73 8.21 -2.18
N LEU A 137 10.95 7.14 -2.31
CA LEU A 137 10.68 6.49 -3.60
C LEU A 137 9.93 7.39 -4.57
N GLN A 138 9.07 8.30 -4.08
CA GLN A 138 8.26 9.17 -4.93
C GLN A 138 9.12 10.02 -5.89
N GLN A 139 10.32 10.39 -5.48
CA GLN A 139 11.23 11.16 -6.33
C GLN A 139 11.71 10.32 -7.52
N TYR A 140 12.11 9.08 -7.28
CA TYR A 140 12.56 8.15 -8.33
C TYR A 140 11.40 7.71 -9.23
N VAL A 141 10.28 7.34 -8.63
CA VAL A 141 9.10 6.89 -9.37
C VAL A 141 8.60 7.97 -10.33
N ASN A 142 8.62 9.24 -9.93
CA ASN A 142 8.17 10.33 -10.80
C ASN A 142 9.05 10.53 -12.04
N SER A 143 10.35 10.21 -11.97
CA SER A 143 11.27 10.30 -13.12
C SER A 143 11.17 9.09 -14.04
N GLU A 144 10.87 7.90 -13.48
CA GLU A 144 10.82 6.66 -14.26
C GLU A 144 9.46 6.38 -14.91
N LEU A 145 8.38 6.94 -14.34
CA LEU A 145 7.05 6.71 -14.88
C LEU A 145 6.85 7.44 -16.22
N PRO A 146 6.42 6.72 -17.28
CA PRO A 146 6.12 7.32 -18.56
C PRO A 146 5.00 8.37 -18.44
N ASP A 147 4.99 9.37 -19.32
CA ASP A 147 4.03 10.47 -19.29
C ASP A 147 2.56 10.03 -19.45
N VAL A 148 2.34 8.89 -20.08
CA VAL A 148 1.00 8.31 -20.26
C VAL A 148 0.44 7.73 -18.94
N GLN A 149 1.29 7.41 -17.96
CA GLN A 149 0.87 6.90 -16.67
C GLN A 149 0.22 8.01 -15.83
N ALA A 150 -1.06 7.88 -15.55
CA ALA A 150 -1.80 8.82 -14.71
C ALA A 150 -2.10 8.30 -13.31
N GLY A 151 -2.26 6.99 -13.15
CA GLY A 151 -2.53 6.36 -11.87
C GLY A 151 -1.37 6.56 -10.87
N PHE A 152 -1.71 6.88 -9.62
CA PHE A 152 -0.77 7.10 -8.51
C PHE A 152 0.25 8.25 -8.71
N ARG A 153 0.03 9.11 -9.69
CA ARG A 153 0.89 10.25 -9.99
C ARG A 153 0.29 11.56 -9.47
N LYS A 154 1.09 12.33 -8.74
CA LYS A 154 0.66 13.64 -8.21
C LYS A 154 0.30 14.59 -9.35
N GLY A 155 -0.83 15.28 -9.24
CA GLY A 155 -1.30 16.23 -10.25
C GLY A 155 -1.97 15.59 -11.48
N ARG A 156 -2.03 14.27 -11.58
CA ARG A 156 -2.75 13.54 -12.62
C ARG A 156 -4.02 12.92 -12.02
N GLY A 157 -5.17 13.27 -12.57
CA GLY A 157 -6.46 12.80 -12.08
C GLY A 157 -7.32 12.16 -13.16
N THR A 158 -8.35 11.45 -12.77
CA THR A 158 -9.33 10.81 -13.69
C THR A 158 -9.91 11.83 -14.68
N ARG A 159 -10.15 13.07 -14.24
CA ARG A 159 -10.67 14.14 -15.08
C ARG A 159 -9.77 14.44 -16.29
N ASN A 160 -8.45 14.47 -16.07
CA ASN A 160 -7.48 14.71 -17.15
C ASN A 160 -7.48 13.54 -18.15
N GLN A 161 -7.60 12.30 -17.67
CA GLN A 161 -7.65 11.14 -18.55
C GLN A 161 -8.94 11.07 -19.38
N ILE A 162 -10.05 11.44 -18.79
CA ILE A 162 -11.33 11.59 -19.53
C ILE A 162 -11.17 12.66 -20.62
N ALA A 163 -10.59 13.82 -20.31
CA ALA A 163 -10.36 14.88 -21.27
C ALA A 163 -9.45 14.41 -22.42
N ASN A 164 -8.39 13.66 -22.11
CA ASN A 164 -7.51 13.09 -23.14
C ASN A 164 -8.25 12.13 -24.08
N ILE A 165 -9.13 11.26 -23.54
CA ILE A 165 -9.93 10.35 -24.35
C ILE A 165 -10.89 11.14 -25.25
N TYR A 166 -11.56 12.16 -24.73
CA TYR A 166 -12.43 13.02 -25.54
C TYR A 166 -11.66 13.71 -26.66
N TRP A 167 -10.48 14.25 -26.35
CA TRP A 167 -9.62 14.89 -27.36
C TRP A 167 -9.20 13.91 -28.46
N ILE A 168 -8.82 12.68 -28.11
CA ILE A 168 -8.50 11.61 -29.08
C ILE A 168 -9.70 11.32 -29.99
N ILE A 169 -10.90 11.18 -29.40
CA ILE A 169 -12.14 10.91 -30.15
C ILE A 169 -12.45 12.07 -31.11
N GLU A 170 -12.31 13.32 -30.68
CA GLU A 170 -12.54 14.50 -31.52
C GLU A 170 -11.53 14.54 -32.69
N LYS A 171 -10.26 14.28 -32.43
CA LYS A 171 -9.24 14.22 -33.49
C LYS A 171 -9.49 13.10 -34.49
N ALA A 172 -9.86 11.91 -34.00
CA ALA A 172 -10.21 10.81 -34.90
C ALA A 172 -11.41 11.14 -35.79
N ARG A 173 -12.41 11.88 -35.30
CA ARG A 173 -13.54 12.38 -36.12
C ARG A 173 -13.10 13.41 -37.13
N GLU A 174 -12.24 14.35 -36.75
CA GLU A 174 -11.72 15.36 -37.64
C GLU A 174 -10.97 14.75 -38.84
N PHE A 175 -10.17 13.71 -38.58
CA PHE A 175 -9.38 13.01 -39.61
C PHE A 175 -10.12 11.81 -40.23
N GLN A 176 -11.37 11.54 -39.84
CA GLN A 176 -12.18 10.40 -40.30
C GLN A 176 -11.51 9.04 -40.07
N GLU A 177 -10.70 8.94 -39.01
CA GLU A 177 -10.00 7.72 -38.65
C GLU A 177 -10.81 6.90 -37.61
N ASN A 178 -10.77 5.56 -37.77
CA ASN A 178 -11.38 4.66 -36.81
C ASN A 178 -10.47 4.45 -35.61
N ILE A 179 -11.02 4.60 -34.39
CA ILE A 179 -10.32 4.28 -33.16
C ILE A 179 -10.99 3.11 -32.45
N TYR A 180 -10.18 2.28 -31.81
CA TYR A 180 -10.62 1.14 -31.02
C TYR A 180 -10.11 1.33 -29.59
N LEU A 181 -11.00 1.28 -28.61
CA LEU A 181 -10.69 1.44 -27.20
C LEU A 181 -10.90 0.10 -26.47
N CYS A 182 -9.91 -0.33 -25.72
CA CYS A 182 -9.99 -1.49 -24.83
C CYS A 182 -9.77 -1.04 -23.39
N PHE A 183 -10.72 -1.38 -22.49
CA PHE A 183 -10.63 -1.10 -21.07
C PHE A 183 -10.33 -2.40 -20.33
N ILE A 184 -9.22 -2.42 -19.59
CA ILE A 184 -8.81 -3.59 -18.80
C ILE A 184 -8.90 -3.19 -17.32
N ASP A 185 -9.76 -3.89 -16.58
CA ASP A 185 -9.95 -3.70 -15.14
C ASP A 185 -9.39 -4.90 -14.38
N TYR A 186 -8.45 -4.62 -13.47
CA TYR A 186 -7.86 -5.65 -12.61
C TYR A 186 -8.61 -5.70 -11.27
N ALA A 187 -9.31 -6.78 -11.01
CA ALA A 187 -10.25 -6.91 -9.91
C ALA A 187 -9.66 -6.70 -8.49
N CYS A 188 -8.33 -6.89 -8.29
CA CYS A 188 -7.70 -6.90 -6.97
C CYS A 188 -6.32 -6.22 -6.90
N PHE A 189 -5.98 -5.35 -7.86
CA PHE A 189 -4.61 -4.80 -7.98
C PHE A 189 -4.17 -3.96 -6.76
N ILE A 190 -5.07 -3.15 -6.18
CA ILE A 190 -4.74 -2.23 -5.07
C ILE A 190 -4.49 -3.00 -3.76
N ASP A 191 -5.31 -4.00 -3.48
CA ASP A 191 -5.18 -4.82 -2.26
C ASP A 191 -3.87 -5.61 -2.29
N TYR A 192 -3.48 -6.08 -3.48
CA TYR A 192 -2.26 -6.83 -3.71
C TYR A 192 -0.99 -6.02 -3.41
N LEU A 193 -0.90 -4.78 -3.90
CA LEU A 193 0.28 -3.94 -3.71
C LEU A 193 0.51 -3.59 -2.23
N THR A 194 -0.57 -3.29 -1.50
CA THR A 194 -0.49 -2.95 -0.06
C THR A 194 -0.04 -4.16 0.76
N VAL A 195 -0.55 -5.34 0.46
CA VAL A 195 -0.18 -6.59 1.14
C VAL A 195 1.23 -7.03 0.75
N TRP A 196 1.60 -6.88 -0.53
CA TRP A 196 2.95 -7.19 -1.01
C TRP A 196 4.01 -6.35 -0.32
N ILE A 197 3.81 -5.04 -0.19
CA ILE A 197 4.71 -4.15 0.57
C ILE A 197 4.78 -4.59 2.04
N THR A 198 3.65 -4.95 2.65
CA THR A 198 3.61 -5.35 4.06
C THR A 198 4.29 -6.71 4.31
N ILE A 199 4.14 -7.68 3.40
CA ILE A 199 4.70 -9.03 3.54
C ILE A 199 6.18 -9.05 3.12
N ASN A 200 6.56 -8.37 2.05
CA ASN A 200 7.93 -8.40 1.51
C ASN A 200 8.88 -7.41 2.15
N CYS A 201 8.41 -6.33 2.77
CA CYS A 201 9.25 -5.53 3.67
C CYS A 201 9.80 -6.33 4.88
N GLY A 202 9.39 -7.56 5.06
CA GLY A 202 10.00 -8.49 6.01
C GLY A 202 11.10 -9.40 5.42
N LYS A 203 11.40 -9.27 4.11
CA LYS A 203 12.40 -10.09 3.41
C LYS A 203 13.56 -9.31 2.77
N PHE A 204 13.62 -7.98 2.99
CA PHE A 204 14.78 -7.16 2.58
C PHE A 204 15.88 -7.16 3.63
#